data_6afe1ffe5b0e6958eb520b9e41838bbe
#
_entry.id   6afe1ffe5b0e6958eb520b9e41838bbe
#
_cell.length_a   1.000
_cell.length_b   1.000
_cell.length_c   1.000
_cell.angle_alpha   90.00
_cell.angle_beta   90.00
_cell.angle_gamma   90.00
#
_symmetry.space_group_name_H-M   'P 1'
#
loop_
_entity.id
_entity.type
_entity.pdbx_description
1 polymer ?
#
loop_
_entity_poly.entity_id
_entity_poly.type
_entity_poly.pdbx_seq_one_letter_code
_entity_poly.pdbx_strand_id
1 'polypeptide(L)'
;MIVSERDRPVLDTAQGGLGAFPAVHVDRVIGDKQTVQLGGVTLTAHLTPGHTKGCTTWSMPVSSGGKTYQVVFYCSTSVVDKLVNNSDYPGIVSDYMRSFAELRKMPCDVFLAPHAAFFKLDEKHAKLDAGKLDAFVDPTEMQKFVNESEQAFRKKLDQQIHQ
;
A
#
# COMPACT_ATOMS: atom_id res chain seq x y z
N MET A 1 -18.11 0.82 -1.62
CA MET A 1 -16.65 1.00 -1.93
C MET A 1 -16.16 2.33 -1.38
N ILE A 2 -14.98 2.34 -0.72
CA ILE A 2 -14.32 3.58 -0.28
C ILE A 2 -13.01 3.69 -1.08
N VAL A 3 -12.75 4.85 -1.66
CA VAL A 3 -11.63 5.08 -2.57
C VAL A 3 -11.08 6.50 -2.42
N SER A 4 -9.84 6.74 -2.83
CA SER A 4 -9.32 8.10 -2.97
C SER A 4 -9.93 8.81 -4.18
N GLU A 5 -9.98 10.15 -4.13
CA GLU A 5 -10.49 10.97 -5.26
C GLU A 5 -9.74 10.69 -6.56
N ARG A 6 -8.43 10.41 -6.49
CA ARG A 6 -7.59 10.24 -7.68
C ARG A 6 -7.75 8.88 -8.37
N ASP A 7 -8.27 7.85 -7.67
CA ASP A 7 -8.58 6.54 -8.25
C ASP A 7 -10.07 6.38 -8.64
N ARG A 8 -10.93 7.26 -8.12
CA ARG A 8 -12.37 7.22 -8.41
C ARG A 8 -12.72 7.16 -9.91
N PRO A 9 -12.12 8.00 -10.79
CA PRO A 9 -12.49 8.00 -12.22
C PRO A 9 -12.28 6.65 -12.89
N VAL A 10 -11.23 5.92 -12.50
CA VAL A 10 -10.93 4.59 -13.04
C VAL A 10 -11.99 3.57 -12.63
N LEU A 11 -12.47 3.63 -11.39
CA LEU A 11 -13.50 2.72 -10.87
C LEU A 11 -14.89 3.02 -11.44
N ASP A 12 -15.26 4.30 -11.51
CA ASP A 12 -16.57 4.72 -12.03
C ASP A 12 -16.74 4.39 -13.52
N THR A 13 -15.65 4.41 -14.31
CA THR A 13 -15.72 4.22 -15.77
C THR A 13 -15.28 2.84 -16.26
N ALA A 14 -14.78 1.98 -15.37
CA ALA A 14 -14.17 0.69 -15.73
C ALA A 14 -13.00 0.81 -16.75
N GLN A 15 -12.40 1.99 -16.86
CA GLN A 15 -11.28 2.28 -17.75
C GLN A 15 -9.97 2.29 -16.97
N GLY A 16 -9.40 1.10 -16.75
CA GLY A 16 -8.10 0.93 -16.11
C GLY A 16 -7.11 0.22 -17.00
N GLY A 17 -5.85 0.65 -17.00
CA GLY A 17 -4.78 0.07 -17.80
C GLY A 17 -4.36 -1.36 -17.42
N LEU A 18 -4.90 -1.93 -16.36
CA LEU A 18 -4.55 -3.27 -15.83
C LEU A 18 -5.57 -4.35 -16.17
N GLY A 19 -6.46 -4.11 -17.11
CA GLY A 19 -7.49 -5.05 -17.56
C GLY A 19 -8.90 -4.50 -17.37
N ALA A 20 -9.85 -5.02 -18.16
CA ALA A 20 -11.24 -4.65 -18.06
C ALA A 20 -11.85 -5.25 -16.78
N PHE A 21 -12.41 -4.42 -15.92
CA PHE A 21 -13.23 -4.83 -14.79
C PHE A 21 -14.57 -4.08 -14.85
N PRO A 22 -15.65 -4.62 -14.26
CA PRO A 22 -16.92 -3.91 -14.20
C PRO A 22 -16.80 -2.59 -13.45
N ALA A 23 -17.54 -1.56 -13.88
CA ALA A 23 -17.64 -0.31 -13.12
C ALA A 23 -18.10 -0.59 -11.69
N VAL A 24 -17.50 0.07 -10.74
CA VAL A 24 -17.78 -0.11 -9.31
C VAL A 24 -18.33 1.19 -8.74
N HIS A 25 -19.52 1.11 -8.12
CA HIS A 25 -20.10 2.27 -7.44
C HIS A 25 -19.23 2.69 -6.25
N VAL A 26 -18.81 3.94 -6.25
CA VAL A 26 -18.04 4.56 -5.15
C VAL A 26 -19.01 5.20 -4.16
N ASP A 27 -19.12 4.61 -2.95
CA ASP A 27 -20.01 5.11 -1.89
C ASP A 27 -19.40 6.30 -1.15
N ARG A 28 -18.07 6.31 -1.01
CA ARG A 28 -17.37 7.35 -0.25
C ARG A 28 -15.97 7.61 -0.81
N VAL A 29 -15.64 8.87 -0.98
CA VAL A 29 -14.27 9.33 -1.25
C VAL A 29 -13.56 9.60 0.08
N ILE A 30 -12.29 9.20 0.17
CA ILE A 30 -11.46 9.41 1.36
C ILE A 30 -10.17 10.17 1.02
N GLY A 31 -9.81 11.10 1.90
CA GLY A 31 -8.56 11.86 1.84
C GLY A 31 -7.47 11.28 2.77
N ASP A 32 -6.28 11.86 2.65
CA ASP A 32 -5.16 11.49 3.51
C ASP A 32 -5.46 11.73 4.98
N LYS A 33 -5.04 10.79 5.85
CA LYS A 33 -5.26 10.79 7.30
C LYS A 33 -6.74 10.77 7.74
N GLN A 34 -7.68 10.67 6.82
CA GLN A 34 -9.08 10.45 7.18
C GLN A 34 -9.31 9.02 7.67
N THR A 35 -10.38 8.85 8.44
CA THR A 35 -10.69 7.58 9.09
C THR A 35 -12.00 6.97 8.63
N VAL A 36 -12.06 5.65 8.73
CA VAL A 36 -13.29 4.84 8.61
C VAL A 36 -13.48 4.07 9.88
N GLN A 37 -14.69 4.09 10.42
CA GLN A 37 -15.04 3.41 11.67
C GLN A 37 -16.14 2.39 11.43
N LEU A 38 -15.98 1.20 11.98
CA LEU A 38 -16.99 0.15 11.99
C LEU A 38 -16.79 -0.76 13.20
N GLY A 39 -17.84 -0.97 13.98
CA GLY A 39 -17.84 -1.94 15.10
C GLY A 39 -16.76 -1.69 16.15
N GLY A 40 -16.41 -0.43 16.44
CA GLY A 40 -15.35 -0.08 17.40
C GLY A 40 -13.94 -0.11 16.82
N VAL A 41 -13.77 -0.49 15.55
CA VAL A 41 -12.50 -0.46 14.84
C VAL A 41 -12.38 0.84 14.04
N THR A 42 -11.20 1.45 14.06
CA THR A 42 -10.87 2.64 13.26
C THR A 42 -9.72 2.35 12.34
N LEU A 43 -9.94 2.47 11.02
CA LEU A 43 -8.89 2.47 10.01
C LEU A 43 -8.53 3.90 9.62
N THR A 44 -7.23 4.19 9.51
CA THR A 44 -6.71 5.46 9.01
C THR A 44 -6.18 5.28 7.61
N ALA A 45 -6.61 6.13 6.68
CA ALA A 45 -6.13 6.16 5.30
C ALA A 45 -4.83 6.96 5.22
N HIS A 46 -3.84 6.43 4.49
CA HIS A 46 -2.60 7.10 4.15
C HIS A 46 -2.45 7.07 2.63
N LEU A 47 -2.52 8.22 1.99
CA LEU A 47 -2.35 8.29 0.54
C LEU A 47 -0.87 8.05 0.19
N THR A 48 -0.62 6.94 -0.49
CA THR A 48 0.71 6.49 -0.94
C THR A 48 0.71 6.29 -2.47
N PRO A 49 0.52 7.40 -3.24
CA PRO A 49 0.40 7.34 -4.70
C PRO A 49 1.70 6.90 -5.39
N GLY A 50 1.57 6.45 -6.62
CA GLY A 50 2.66 5.97 -7.48
C GLY A 50 2.26 4.73 -8.27
N HIS A 51 1.90 3.66 -7.60
CA HIS A 51 1.36 2.45 -8.23
C HIS A 51 0.05 2.76 -8.97
N THR A 52 -0.86 3.43 -8.30
CA THR A 52 -1.96 4.20 -8.90
C THR A 52 -1.89 5.65 -8.40
N LYS A 53 -2.65 6.55 -9.03
CA LYS A 53 -2.71 7.96 -8.61
C LYS A 53 -3.27 8.14 -7.20
N GLY A 54 -4.12 7.21 -6.76
CA GLY A 54 -4.81 7.26 -5.48
C GLY A 54 -4.55 6.07 -4.55
N CYS A 55 -3.47 5.32 -4.79
CA CYS A 55 -3.07 4.19 -3.96
C CYS A 55 -3.12 4.58 -2.48
N THR A 56 -3.85 3.80 -1.68
CA THR A 56 -4.15 4.10 -0.28
C THR A 56 -3.69 2.95 0.60
N THR A 57 -2.69 3.21 1.43
CA THR A 57 -2.27 2.33 2.52
C THR A 57 -3.16 2.59 3.74
N TRP A 58 -3.55 1.55 4.46
CA TRP A 58 -4.38 1.68 5.65
C TRP A 58 -3.63 1.24 6.89
N SER A 59 -3.94 1.85 8.03
CA SER A 59 -3.42 1.41 9.32
C SER A 59 -4.53 1.36 10.38
N MET A 60 -4.34 0.47 11.36
CA MET A 60 -5.20 0.40 12.53
C MET A 60 -4.44 -0.17 13.74
N PRO A 61 -4.76 0.27 14.97
CA PRO A 61 -4.32 -0.40 16.17
C PRO A 61 -5.13 -1.68 16.41
N VAL A 62 -4.47 -2.74 16.83
CA VAL A 62 -5.09 -4.01 17.26
C VAL A 62 -4.58 -4.40 18.63
N SER A 63 -5.47 -4.68 19.56
CA SER A 63 -5.10 -5.15 20.90
C SER A 63 -5.18 -6.67 20.96
N SER A 64 -4.10 -7.31 21.39
CA SER A 64 -4.02 -8.75 21.60
C SER A 64 -3.09 -9.07 22.77
N GLY A 65 -3.51 -9.94 23.68
CA GLY A 65 -2.70 -10.34 24.84
C GLY A 65 -2.28 -9.17 25.75
N GLY A 66 -3.11 -8.12 25.87
CA GLY A 66 -2.80 -6.92 26.67
C GLY A 66 -1.80 -5.96 26.02
N LYS A 67 -1.39 -6.19 24.79
CA LYS A 67 -0.53 -5.30 23.99
C LYS A 67 -1.29 -4.73 22.80
N THR A 68 -0.92 -3.51 22.38
CA THR A 68 -1.46 -2.88 21.18
C THR A 68 -0.39 -2.90 20.10
N TYR A 69 -0.77 -3.40 18.91
CA TYR A 69 0.07 -3.51 17.73
C TYR A 69 -0.47 -2.58 16.63
N GLN A 70 0.44 -1.93 15.90
CA GLN A 70 0.09 -1.17 14.69
C GLN A 70 0.09 -2.11 13.49
N VAL A 71 -1.07 -2.34 12.91
CA VAL A 71 -1.25 -3.12 11.69
C VAL A 71 -1.29 -2.18 10.50
N VAL A 72 -0.49 -2.48 9.47
CA VAL A 72 -0.49 -1.75 8.21
C VAL A 72 -0.95 -2.68 7.09
N PHE A 73 -1.96 -2.25 6.34
CA PHE A 73 -2.42 -2.84 5.09
C PHE A 73 -1.83 -2.01 3.96
N TYR A 74 -0.71 -2.46 3.45
CA TYR A 74 0.03 -1.76 2.42
C TYR A 74 -0.70 -1.79 1.07
N CYS A 75 -0.70 -0.65 0.35
CA CYS A 75 -1.25 -0.60 -1.00
C CYS A 75 -0.27 -1.21 -2.01
N SER A 76 0.61 -0.42 -2.59
CA SER A 76 1.69 -0.89 -3.45
C SER A 76 2.69 0.22 -3.78
N THR A 77 3.95 -0.16 -4.02
CA THR A 77 4.96 0.66 -4.69
C THR A 77 5.58 -0.07 -5.89
N SER A 78 4.93 -1.13 -6.38
CA SER A 78 5.34 -1.80 -7.61
C SER A 78 5.18 -0.87 -8.80
N VAL A 79 6.23 -0.77 -9.62
CA VAL A 79 6.22 0.08 -10.82
C VAL A 79 5.60 -0.69 -11.99
N VAL A 80 4.38 -0.34 -12.33
CA VAL A 80 3.59 -0.98 -13.40
C VAL A 80 3.54 -0.13 -14.68
N ASP A 81 3.98 1.13 -14.61
CA ASP A 81 3.85 2.07 -15.69
C ASP A 81 5.20 2.73 -16.05
N LYS A 82 5.20 3.52 -17.12
CA LYS A 82 6.32 4.35 -17.53
C LYS A 82 6.55 5.46 -16.51
N LEU A 83 7.79 5.63 -16.08
CA LEU A 83 8.17 6.66 -15.10
C LEU A 83 8.58 7.99 -15.76
N VAL A 84 9.24 7.91 -16.91
CA VAL A 84 9.78 9.07 -17.63
C VAL A 84 8.86 9.43 -18.79
N ASN A 85 8.58 10.73 -18.98
CA ASN A 85 7.68 11.24 -20.01
C ASN A 85 6.29 10.55 -20.01
N ASN A 86 5.74 10.32 -18.83
CA ASN A 86 4.41 9.74 -18.67
C ASN A 86 3.34 10.85 -18.74
N SER A 87 2.67 10.97 -19.89
CA SER A 87 1.61 11.95 -20.10
C SER A 87 0.35 11.65 -19.29
N ASP A 88 0.08 10.38 -19.04
CA ASP A 88 -1.14 9.94 -18.33
C ASP A 88 -1.00 10.11 -16.82
N TYR A 89 0.25 10.08 -16.33
CA TYR A 89 0.56 10.32 -14.94
C TYR A 89 1.76 11.27 -14.79
N PRO A 90 1.59 12.57 -15.12
CA PRO A 90 2.63 13.57 -14.85
C PRO A 90 2.91 13.61 -13.35
N GLY A 91 4.17 13.58 -12.94
CA GLY A 91 4.54 13.61 -11.52
C GLY A 91 4.56 12.24 -10.82
N ILE A 92 4.42 11.12 -11.55
CA ILE A 92 4.51 9.75 -11.00
C ILE A 92 5.77 9.53 -10.16
N VAL A 93 6.92 10.03 -10.60
CA VAL A 93 8.20 9.91 -9.88
C VAL A 93 8.14 10.63 -8.53
N SER A 94 7.62 11.85 -8.50
CA SER A 94 7.49 12.62 -7.24
C SER A 94 6.50 11.97 -6.27
N ASP A 95 5.44 11.37 -6.79
CA ASP A 95 4.45 10.64 -6.00
C ASP A 95 5.06 9.38 -5.36
N TYR A 96 5.84 8.58 -6.10
CA TYR A 96 6.59 7.45 -5.54
C TYR A 96 7.55 7.89 -4.43
N MET A 97 8.35 8.94 -4.68
CA MET A 97 9.32 9.44 -3.70
C MET A 97 8.65 9.90 -2.41
N ARG A 98 7.52 10.61 -2.52
CA ARG A 98 6.71 11.01 -1.37
C ARG A 98 6.16 9.80 -0.63
N SER A 99 5.66 8.81 -1.33
CA SER A 99 5.10 7.58 -0.75
C SER A 99 6.16 6.79 0.01
N PHE A 100 7.37 6.63 -0.51
CA PHE A 100 8.46 6.00 0.23
C PHE A 100 8.80 6.77 1.51
N ALA A 101 8.83 8.11 1.45
CA ALA A 101 9.09 8.95 2.63
C ALA A 101 7.99 8.83 3.69
N GLU A 102 6.71 8.75 3.30
CA GLU A 102 5.59 8.56 4.23
C GLU A 102 5.58 7.14 4.83
N LEU A 103 5.75 6.11 4.01
CA LEU A 103 5.78 4.73 4.47
C LEU A 103 6.89 4.49 5.53
N ARG A 104 8.06 5.15 5.38
CA ARG A 104 9.13 5.05 6.38
C ARG A 104 8.78 5.64 7.73
N LYS A 105 7.87 6.59 7.81
CA LYS A 105 7.46 7.24 9.06
C LYS A 105 6.36 6.46 9.79
N MET A 106 5.71 5.52 9.10
CA MET A 106 4.58 4.79 9.67
C MET A 106 5.06 3.77 10.70
N PRO A 107 4.55 3.78 11.93
CA PRO A 107 4.75 2.69 12.86
C PRO A 107 4.04 1.43 12.33
N CYS A 108 4.73 0.30 12.34
CA CYS A 108 4.20 -0.97 11.85
C CYS A 108 4.78 -2.12 12.68
N ASP A 109 3.93 -2.84 13.38
CA ASP A 109 4.26 -4.08 14.07
C ASP A 109 3.86 -5.30 13.25
N VAL A 110 2.76 -5.17 12.47
CA VAL A 110 2.23 -6.22 11.60
C VAL A 110 2.07 -5.67 10.20
N PHE A 111 2.88 -6.17 9.29
CA PHE A 111 2.88 -5.78 7.88
C PHE A 111 2.04 -6.76 7.06
N LEU A 112 1.00 -6.25 6.37
CA LEU A 112 0.15 -6.97 5.44
C LEU A 112 0.15 -6.27 4.08
N ALA A 113 0.08 -7.05 3.00
CA ALA A 113 0.17 -6.54 1.64
C ALA A 113 -0.77 -7.31 0.69
N PRO A 114 -1.11 -6.77 -0.49
CA PRO A 114 -2.07 -7.41 -1.41
C PRO A 114 -1.57 -8.73 -2.02
N HIS A 115 -0.27 -8.97 -2.03
CA HIS A 115 0.31 -10.21 -2.52
C HIS A 115 1.01 -10.99 -1.38
N ALA A 116 0.68 -12.26 -1.24
CA ALA A 116 1.21 -13.15 -0.19
C ALA A 116 2.75 -13.13 -0.08
N ALA A 117 3.43 -13.10 -1.22
CA ALA A 117 4.90 -13.06 -1.27
C ALA A 117 5.51 -11.78 -0.70
N PHE A 118 4.79 -10.65 -0.71
CA PHE A 118 5.31 -9.36 -0.21
C PHE A 118 5.52 -9.34 1.30
N PHE A 119 4.72 -10.11 2.04
CA PHE A 119 4.80 -10.18 3.50
C PHE A 119 5.01 -11.61 4.01
N LYS A 120 5.53 -12.51 3.15
CA LYS A 120 5.93 -13.88 3.49
C LYS A 120 4.83 -14.69 4.16
N LEU A 121 3.60 -14.61 3.60
CA LEU A 121 2.42 -15.22 4.20
C LEU A 121 2.63 -16.70 4.53
N ASP A 122 3.17 -17.50 3.59
CA ASP A 122 3.34 -18.95 3.76
C ASP A 122 4.31 -19.28 4.90
N GLU A 123 5.41 -18.50 5.03
CA GLU A 123 6.37 -18.68 6.13
C GLU A 123 5.73 -18.32 7.49
N LYS A 124 4.93 -17.25 7.53
CA LYS A 124 4.23 -16.81 8.75
C LYS A 124 3.15 -17.81 9.13
N HIS A 125 2.41 -18.33 8.15
CA HIS A 125 1.39 -19.35 8.38
C HIS A 125 2.02 -20.64 8.94
N ALA A 126 3.10 -21.11 8.36
CA ALA A 126 3.82 -22.27 8.87
C ALA A 126 4.34 -22.07 10.30
N LYS A 127 4.81 -20.87 10.65
CA LYS A 127 5.20 -20.53 12.04
C LYS A 127 4.02 -20.53 13.00
N LEU A 128 2.86 -20.02 12.54
CA LEU A 128 1.62 -20.00 13.34
C LEU A 128 1.16 -21.44 13.61
N ASP A 129 1.17 -22.31 12.60
CA ASP A 129 0.83 -23.73 12.72
C ASP A 129 1.78 -24.47 13.68
N ALA A 130 3.04 -24.03 13.74
CA ALA A 130 4.03 -24.52 14.71
C ALA A 130 3.87 -23.92 16.13
N GLY A 131 2.77 -23.16 16.38
CA GLY A 131 2.44 -22.60 17.70
C GLY A 131 3.06 -21.24 18.01
N LYS A 132 3.71 -20.56 17.04
CA LYS A 132 4.23 -19.20 17.23
C LYS A 132 3.11 -18.19 17.02
N LEU A 133 2.46 -17.78 18.11
CA LEU A 133 1.32 -16.84 18.07
C LEU A 133 1.70 -15.44 17.60
N ASP A 134 2.97 -15.07 17.67
CA ASP A 134 3.54 -13.80 17.22
C ASP A 134 4.14 -13.84 15.81
N ALA A 135 3.82 -14.88 15.04
CA ALA A 135 4.41 -15.13 13.71
C ALA A 135 4.27 -13.97 12.71
N PHE A 136 3.27 -13.10 12.89
CA PHE A 136 3.02 -11.92 12.05
C PHE A 136 3.62 -10.63 12.62
N VAL A 137 4.21 -10.67 13.83
CA VAL A 137 4.75 -9.49 14.50
C VAL A 137 6.23 -9.34 14.15
N ASP A 138 6.57 -8.39 13.30
CA ASP A 138 7.94 -7.97 13.00
C ASP A 138 7.97 -6.47 12.70
N PRO A 139 8.34 -5.62 13.68
CA PRO A 139 8.37 -4.16 13.47
C PRO A 139 9.43 -3.69 12.46
N THR A 140 10.28 -4.59 11.97
CA THR A 140 11.31 -4.26 10.97
C THR A 140 10.94 -4.64 9.54
N GLU A 141 9.93 -5.50 9.35
CA GLU A 141 9.60 -6.10 8.06
C GLU A 141 9.19 -5.03 7.03
N MET A 142 8.25 -4.17 7.40
CA MET A 142 7.78 -3.11 6.49
C MET A 142 8.91 -2.19 6.06
N GLN A 143 9.81 -1.82 6.96
CA GLN A 143 10.94 -0.92 6.65
C GLN A 143 11.93 -1.57 5.69
N LYS A 144 12.22 -2.86 5.86
CA LYS A 144 13.06 -3.63 4.93
C LYS A 144 12.40 -3.68 3.54
N PHE A 145 11.13 -4.05 3.49
CA PHE A 145 10.35 -4.10 2.25
C PHE A 145 10.31 -2.76 1.51
N VAL A 146 10.05 -1.66 2.21
CA VAL A 146 10.01 -0.31 1.64
C VAL A 146 11.39 0.10 1.08
N ASN A 147 12.47 -0.21 1.78
CA ASN A 147 13.83 0.09 1.32
C ASN A 147 14.20 -0.69 0.05
N GLU A 148 13.89 -1.98 0.02
CA GLU A 148 14.11 -2.83 -1.17
C GLU A 148 13.27 -2.35 -2.37
N SER A 149 12.00 -2.00 -2.12
CA SER A 149 11.10 -1.47 -3.13
C SER A 149 11.59 -0.14 -3.71
N GLU A 150 12.11 0.77 -2.87
CA GLU A 150 12.69 2.02 -3.37
C GLU A 150 13.98 1.80 -4.18
N GLN A 151 14.83 0.87 -3.78
CA GLN A 151 16.01 0.51 -4.58
C GLN A 151 15.61 0.00 -5.96
N ALA A 152 14.59 -0.89 -6.03
CA ALA A 152 14.06 -1.40 -7.29
C ALA A 152 13.46 -0.29 -8.15
N PHE A 153 12.69 0.63 -7.54
CA PHE A 153 12.15 1.80 -8.22
C PHE A 153 13.26 2.69 -8.80
N ARG A 154 14.28 3.04 -8.01
CA ARG A 154 15.40 3.89 -8.47
C ARG A 154 16.16 3.25 -9.61
N LYS A 155 16.42 1.94 -9.56
CA LYS A 155 17.04 1.19 -10.64
C LYS A 155 16.21 1.26 -11.93
N LYS A 156 14.87 1.09 -11.83
CA LYS A 156 13.98 1.16 -12.98
C LYS A 156 13.89 2.57 -13.56
N LEU A 157 13.88 3.59 -12.70
CA LEU A 157 13.91 4.99 -13.12
C LEU A 157 15.20 5.32 -13.88
N ASP A 158 16.35 4.93 -13.36
CA ASP A 158 17.65 5.13 -14.01
C ASP A 158 17.70 4.47 -15.38
N GLN A 159 17.23 3.23 -15.50
CA GLN A 159 17.12 2.52 -16.78
C GLN A 159 16.25 3.26 -17.81
N GLN A 160 15.16 3.92 -17.38
CA GLN A 160 14.28 4.67 -18.28
C GLN A 160 14.83 6.05 -18.67
N ILE A 161 15.69 6.64 -17.85
CA ILE A 161 16.37 7.92 -18.17
C ILE A 161 17.44 7.71 -19.26
N HIS A 162 18.10 6.55 -19.27
CA HIS A 162 19.22 6.27 -20.15
C HIS A 162 18.84 5.44 -21.39
N GLN A 163 17.56 5.25 -21.68
CA GLN A 163 17.01 4.67 -22.92
C GLN A 163 16.64 5.77 -23.94
#